data_ced3d3081b86960548101882e441ad06
#
_entry.id   ced3d3081b86960548101882e441ad06
#
_cell.length_a   1.000
_cell.length_b   1.000
_cell.length_c   1.000
_cell.angle_alpha   90.00
_cell.angle_beta   90.00
_cell.angle_gamma   90.00
#
_symmetry.space_group_name_H-M   'P 1'
#
loop_
_entity.id
_entity.type
_entity.pdbx_description
1 polymer ?
#
loop_
_entity_poly.entity_id
_entity_poly.type
_entity_poly.pdbx_seq_one_letter_code
_entity_poly.pdbx_strand_id
1 'polypeptide(L)'
;MYYYIFDVRQCKNRRQIEAIKDRISSLGISGEFVIPDKIRPARDLAEQGIFKGYSTIVAIGADGLIDEIAAVMLAKQQAFGVIPLNASENVHKIIAAGSWEDAVENLRYRRITESRVGIINEQNVFFSYCQIDFDKPTSITVEFEDYLLQAKARELYVANRFPGLPKKDPSKLDIIMKSVDPKSDTLWGKLKSFVSGTHIVQDLDISLVRSDGLRIFSPRQLPILLDGRVFAKTPATFGVSQKTIRLITKRSSKSK
;
A
#
# COMPACT_ATOMS: atom_id res chain seq x y z
N MET A 1 3.15 22.70 -10.79
CA MET A 1 4.55 22.63 -10.32
C MET A 1 4.72 21.37 -9.48
N TYR A 2 5.85 20.66 -9.67
CA TYR A 2 6.15 19.36 -9.04
C TYR A 2 7.21 19.52 -7.95
N TYR A 3 7.04 18.77 -6.85
CA TYR A 3 8.00 18.65 -5.78
C TYR A 3 8.34 17.18 -5.59
N TYR A 4 9.58 16.81 -5.91
CA TYR A 4 10.06 15.44 -5.95
C TYR A 4 10.83 15.10 -4.69
N ILE A 5 10.36 14.17 -3.89
CA ILE A 5 11.03 13.62 -2.71
C ILE A 5 11.68 12.31 -3.16
N PHE A 6 13.00 12.33 -3.32
CA PHE A 6 13.76 11.28 -4.01
C PHE A 6 14.70 10.55 -3.05
N ASP A 7 14.38 9.30 -2.71
CA ASP A 7 15.31 8.42 -2.03
C ASP A 7 16.32 7.83 -3.03
N VAL A 8 17.41 8.54 -3.23
CA VAL A 8 18.48 8.15 -4.18
C VAL A 8 19.17 6.84 -3.80
N ARG A 9 19.03 6.36 -2.54
CA ARG A 9 19.58 5.09 -2.07
C ARG A 9 18.90 3.89 -2.73
N GLN A 10 17.69 4.09 -3.27
CA GLN A 10 16.94 3.07 -4.00
C GLN A 10 17.40 2.92 -5.46
N CYS A 11 18.27 3.80 -5.94
CA CYS A 11 18.84 3.68 -7.27
C CYS A 11 20.00 2.68 -7.31
N LYS A 12 20.06 1.90 -8.38
CA LYS A 12 21.15 0.92 -8.61
C LYS A 12 22.52 1.60 -8.75
N ASN A 13 22.54 2.80 -9.35
CA ASN A 13 23.75 3.57 -9.59
C ASN A 13 23.41 5.04 -9.92
N ARG A 14 24.45 5.89 -10.02
CA ARG A 14 24.31 7.32 -10.36
C ARG A 14 23.65 7.55 -11.73
N ARG A 15 23.90 6.67 -12.72
CA ARG A 15 23.30 6.80 -14.06
C ARG A 15 21.78 6.70 -14.00
N GLN A 16 21.24 5.86 -13.11
CA GLN A 16 19.78 5.75 -12.94
C GLN A 16 19.18 7.04 -12.35
N ILE A 17 19.89 7.70 -11.43
CA ILE A 17 19.46 9.00 -10.87
C ILE A 17 19.35 10.04 -11.99
N GLU A 18 20.39 10.11 -12.84
CA GLU A 18 20.44 11.03 -13.98
C GLU A 18 19.34 10.69 -15.00
N ALA A 19 19.18 9.42 -15.37
CA ALA A 19 18.14 8.96 -16.30
C ALA A 19 16.72 9.34 -15.85
N ILE A 20 16.41 9.22 -14.55
CA ILE A 20 15.10 9.61 -14.00
C ILE A 20 14.92 11.12 -14.13
N LYS A 21 15.91 11.93 -13.77
CA LYS A 21 15.85 13.39 -13.88
C LYS A 21 15.71 13.86 -15.33
N ASP A 22 16.49 13.26 -16.23
CA ASP A 22 16.47 13.57 -17.67
C ASP A 22 15.10 13.22 -18.27
N ARG A 23 14.54 12.06 -17.88
CA ARG A 23 13.21 11.68 -18.33
C ARG A 23 12.14 12.66 -17.86
N ILE A 24 12.16 13.04 -16.58
CA ILE A 24 11.26 14.05 -16.01
C ILE A 24 11.38 15.38 -16.77
N SER A 25 12.61 15.84 -17.01
CA SER A 25 12.89 17.07 -17.74
C SER A 25 12.40 17.02 -19.20
N SER A 26 12.68 15.91 -19.90
CA SER A 26 12.28 15.72 -21.31
C SER A 26 10.78 15.71 -21.53
N LEU A 27 10.00 15.39 -20.49
CA LEU A 27 8.53 15.42 -20.53
C LEU A 27 7.92 16.76 -20.11
N GLY A 28 8.75 17.77 -19.77
CA GLY A 28 8.30 19.10 -19.38
C GLY A 28 7.62 19.13 -17.99
N ILE A 29 7.89 18.16 -17.14
CA ILE A 29 7.37 18.08 -15.77
C ILE A 29 8.43 18.36 -14.72
N SER A 30 9.40 19.20 -15.04
CA SER A 30 10.46 19.61 -14.13
C SER A 30 9.94 20.24 -12.84
N GLY A 31 10.72 20.12 -11.77
CA GLY A 31 10.37 20.63 -10.45
C GLY A 31 11.55 20.65 -9.51
N GLU A 32 11.29 20.93 -8.23
CA GLU A 32 12.28 20.88 -7.17
C GLU A 32 12.51 19.42 -6.74
N PHE A 33 13.79 19.01 -6.64
CA PHE A 33 14.19 17.70 -6.11
C PHE A 33 14.79 17.86 -4.73
N VAL A 34 14.29 17.10 -3.77
CA VAL A 34 14.80 17.03 -2.40
C VAL A 34 15.09 15.58 -2.02
N ILE A 35 16.08 15.39 -1.17
CA ILE A 35 16.51 14.07 -0.69
C ILE A 35 16.18 13.97 0.78
N PRO A 36 15.40 12.96 1.22
CA PRO A 36 15.12 12.73 2.63
C PRO A 36 16.36 12.22 3.36
N ASP A 37 16.56 12.71 4.56
CA ASP A 37 17.63 12.31 5.47
C ASP A 37 17.09 12.13 6.91
N LYS A 38 17.95 11.87 7.89
CA LYS A 38 17.54 11.69 9.29
C LYS A 38 17.05 12.99 9.95
N ILE A 39 17.49 14.15 9.47
CA ILE A 39 17.14 15.47 10.01
C ILE A 39 15.84 15.96 9.37
N ARG A 40 15.67 15.67 8.08
CA ARG A 40 14.49 16.04 7.29
C ARG A 40 13.87 14.78 6.69
N PRO A 41 13.03 14.08 7.45
CA PRO A 41 12.34 12.89 6.97
C PRO A 41 11.39 13.22 5.82
N ALA A 42 10.97 12.21 5.08
CA ALA A 42 10.11 12.38 3.91
C ALA A 42 8.79 13.08 4.24
N ARG A 43 8.26 12.83 5.44
CA ARG A 43 7.06 13.49 5.95
C ARG A 43 7.21 15.01 6.00
N ASP A 44 8.28 15.51 6.61
CA ASP A 44 8.52 16.94 6.77
C ASP A 44 8.77 17.62 5.41
N LEU A 45 9.46 16.90 4.49
CA LEU A 45 9.67 17.40 3.13
C LEU A 45 8.34 17.47 2.35
N ALA A 46 7.42 16.52 2.53
CA ALA A 46 6.11 16.56 1.91
C ALA A 46 5.28 17.75 2.43
N GLU A 47 5.27 17.98 3.75
CA GLU A 47 4.62 19.14 4.36
C GLU A 47 5.22 20.45 3.85
N GLN A 48 6.55 20.51 3.72
CA GLN A 48 7.25 21.67 3.16
C GLN A 48 6.85 21.94 1.70
N GLY A 49 6.76 20.89 0.87
CA GLY A 49 6.30 21.02 -0.52
C GLY A 49 4.87 21.55 -0.62
N ILE A 50 3.99 21.09 0.26
CA ILE A 50 2.61 21.57 0.37
C ILE A 50 2.60 23.07 0.78
N PHE A 51 3.36 23.40 1.81
CA PHE A 51 3.47 24.78 2.32
C PHE A 51 4.02 25.76 1.27
N LYS A 52 5.00 25.32 0.46
CA LYS A 52 5.54 26.09 -0.68
C LYS A 52 4.55 26.26 -1.84
N GLY A 53 3.36 25.65 -1.78
CA GLY A 53 2.32 25.78 -2.80
C GLY A 53 2.53 24.91 -4.04
N TYR A 54 3.34 23.84 -3.97
CA TYR A 54 3.43 22.89 -5.08
C TYR A 54 2.11 22.17 -5.28
N SER A 55 1.69 22.03 -6.54
CA SER A 55 0.41 21.37 -6.88
C SER A 55 0.49 19.85 -6.90
N THR A 56 1.69 19.30 -6.93
CA THR A 56 1.95 17.85 -6.98
C THR A 56 3.17 17.52 -6.13
N ILE A 57 2.99 16.61 -5.18
CA ILE A 57 4.06 15.99 -4.39
C ILE A 57 4.33 14.61 -4.95
N VAL A 58 5.60 14.29 -5.23
CA VAL A 58 5.98 13.03 -5.87
C VAL A 58 6.95 12.27 -4.97
N ALA A 59 6.61 11.03 -4.63
CA ALA A 59 7.49 10.08 -3.99
C ALA A 59 8.31 9.32 -5.04
N ILE A 60 9.63 9.31 -4.95
CA ILE A 60 10.52 8.51 -5.79
C ILE A 60 11.30 7.56 -4.87
N GLY A 61 10.88 6.29 -4.78
CA GLY A 61 11.51 5.33 -3.86
C GLY A 61 10.69 4.07 -3.62
N ALA A 62 11.01 3.38 -2.50
CA ALA A 62 10.37 2.15 -2.06
C ALA A 62 9.11 2.41 -1.22
N ASP A 63 8.42 1.32 -0.83
CA ASP A 63 7.14 1.35 -0.11
C ASP A 63 7.17 2.25 1.12
N GLY A 64 8.21 2.16 1.96
CA GLY A 64 8.30 2.97 3.19
C GLY A 64 8.30 4.48 2.95
N LEU A 65 8.98 4.96 1.90
CA LEU A 65 8.93 6.37 1.51
C LEU A 65 7.52 6.76 1.04
N ILE A 66 6.90 5.88 0.25
CA ILE A 66 5.56 6.10 -0.31
C ILE A 66 4.53 6.17 0.81
N ASP A 67 4.61 5.27 1.81
CA ASP A 67 3.72 5.24 2.98
C ASP A 67 3.83 6.52 3.82
N GLU A 68 5.06 6.98 4.11
CA GLU A 68 5.29 8.23 4.85
C GLU A 68 4.65 9.44 4.17
N ILE A 69 4.83 9.55 2.84
CA ILE A 69 4.29 10.69 2.08
C ILE A 69 2.78 10.55 1.91
N ALA A 70 2.26 9.33 1.67
CA ALA A 70 0.82 9.08 1.55
C ALA A 70 0.06 9.49 2.81
N ALA A 71 0.65 9.28 4.00
CA ALA A 71 0.07 9.73 5.26
C ALA A 71 -0.11 11.25 5.31
N VAL A 72 0.85 12.02 4.80
CA VAL A 72 0.77 13.49 4.70
C VAL A 72 -0.25 13.91 3.65
N MET A 73 -0.34 13.18 2.54
CA MET A 73 -1.21 13.53 1.41
C MET A 73 -2.70 13.25 1.67
N LEU A 74 -3.02 12.58 2.77
CA LEU A 74 -4.40 12.26 3.13
C LEU A 74 -5.23 13.53 3.31
N ALA A 75 -6.34 13.64 2.58
CA ALA A 75 -7.25 14.81 2.53
C ALA A 75 -6.59 16.12 2.02
N LYS A 76 -5.43 16.07 1.39
CA LYS A 76 -4.81 17.26 0.79
C LYS A 76 -5.35 17.54 -0.61
N GLN A 77 -5.32 18.81 -1.00
CA GLN A 77 -5.74 19.25 -2.34
C GLN A 77 -4.69 18.98 -3.41
N GLN A 78 -3.42 18.82 -3.01
CA GLN A 78 -2.31 18.49 -3.90
C GLN A 78 -2.47 17.09 -4.47
N ALA A 79 -2.00 16.90 -5.70
CA ALA A 79 -1.93 15.58 -6.29
C ALA A 79 -0.72 14.81 -5.73
N PHE A 80 -0.88 13.50 -5.56
CA PHE A 80 0.17 12.59 -5.14
C PHE A 80 0.64 11.77 -6.34
N GLY A 81 1.91 11.89 -6.69
CA GLY A 81 2.58 11.09 -7.70
C GLY A 81 3.52 10.08 -7.07
N VAL A 82 3.70 8.93 -7.72
CA VAL A 82 4.62 7.88 -7.27
C VAL A 82 5.46 7.41 -8.43
N ILE A 83 6.79 7.40 -8.25
CA ILE A 83 7.77 6.74 -9.12
C ILE A 83 8.42 5.61 -8.33
N PRO A 84 8.00 4.35 -8.54
CA PRO A 84 8.45 3.23 -7.72
C PRO A 84 9.88 2.83 -8.05
N LEU A 85 10.74 2.76 -7.03
CA LEU A 85 12.08 2.20 -7.10
C LEU A 85 12.23 1.17 -6.00
N ASN A 86 12.51 -0.07 -6.35
CA ASN A 86 12.50 -1.22 -5.42
C ASN A 86 11.21 -1.32 -4.59
N ALA A 87 10.11 -0.85 -5.13
CA ALA A 87 8.80 -0.94 -4.50
C ALA A 87 8.12 -2.27 -4.79
N SER A 88 7.18 -2.65 -3.94
CA SER A 88 6.39 -3.87 -4.08
C SER A 88 5.53 -3.87 -5.34
N GLU A 89 5.15 -5.06 -5.81
CA GLU A 89 4.21 -5.21 -6.93
C GLU A 89 2.84 -4.56 -6.61
N ASN A 90 2.47 -4.49 -5.34
CA ASN A 90 1.26 -3.81 -4.89
C ASN A 90 1.26 -2.34 -5.27
N VAL A 91 2.37 -1.63 -5.05
CA VAL A 91 2.52 -0.22 -5.46
C VAL A 91 2.33 -0.09 -6.97
N HIS A 92 3.03 -0.91 -7.76
CA HIS A 92 2.91 -0.91 -9.22
C HIS A 92 1.46 -1.10 -9.70
N LYS A 93 0.71 -2.00 -9.04
CA LYS A 93 -0.71 -2.25 -9.36
C LYS A 93 -1.62 -1.08 -8.95
N ILE A 94 -1.34 -0.46 -7.80
CA ILE A 94 -2.14 0.68 -7.31
C ILE A 94 -2.02 1.87 -8.26
N ILE A 95 -0.79 2.22 -8.69
CA ILE A 95 -0.56 3.35 -9.59
C ILE A 95 -0.76 2.99 -11.08
N ALA A 96 -1.00 1.72 -11.38
CA ALA A 96 -1.13 1.20 -12.75
C ALA A 96 0.09 1.52 -13.64
N ALA A 97 1.31 1.29 -13.13
CA ALA A 97 2.57 1.45 -13.84
C ALA A 97 3.42 0.19 -13.69
N GLY A 98 3.92 -0.36 -14.78
CA GLY A 98 4.75 -1.56 -14.80
C GLY A 98 6.22 -1.26 -14.45
N SER A 99 6.66 -0.02 -14.67
CA SER A 99 8.03 0.42 -14.45
C SER A 99 8.07 1.86 -13.93
N TRP A 100 9.25 2.35 -13.55
CA TRP A 100 9.43 3.74 -13.17
C TRP A 100 9.23 4.69 -14.37
N GLU A 101 9.58 4.27 -15.58
CA GLU A 101 9.35 5.02 -16.82
C GLU A 101 7.86 5.22 -17.07
N ASP A 102 7.05 4.17 -16.93
CA ASP A 102 5.59 4.24 -17.02
C ASP A 102 5.01 5.21 -15.98
N ALA A 103 5.57 5.18 -14.77
CA ALA A 103 5.13 6.07 -13.70
C ALA A 103 5.41 7.55 -14.01
N VAL A 104 6.58 7.86 -14.62
CA VAL A 104 6.89 9.21 -15.09
C VAL A 104 5.94 9.65 -16.19
N GLU A 105 5.55 8.77 -17.12
CA GLU A 105 4.51 9.08 -18.11
C GLU A 105 3.14 9.35 -17.47
N ASN A 106 2.77 8.61 -16.43
CA ASN A 106 1.54 8.87 -15.68
C ASN A 106 1.54 10.28 -15.08
N LEU A 107 2.69 10.77 -14.58
CA LEU A 107 2.83 12.13 -14.06
C LEU A 107 2.58 13.19 -15.14
N ARG A 108 3.09 12.96 -16.37
CA ARG A 108 2.87 13.85 -17.51
C ARG A 108 1.38 14.02 -17.83
N TYR A 109 0.64 12.91 -17.89
CA TYR A 109 -0.80 12.94 -18.17
C TYR A 109 -1.63 13.44 -17.00
N ARG A 110 -1.11 13.38 -15.79
CA ARG A 110 -1.68 13.91 -14.55
C ARG A 110 -3.15 13.54 -14.35
N ARG A 111 -3.52 12.31 -14.65
CA ARG A 111 -4.86 11.82 -14.33
C ARG A 111 -4.97 11.55 -12.84
N ILE A 112 -5.77 12.33 -12.17
CA ILE A 112 -6.01 12.24 -10.74
C ILE A 112 -7.21 11.32 -10.48
N THR A 113 -7.04 10.39 -9.54
CA THR A 113 -8.08 9.47 -9.05
C THR A 113 -8.12 9.61 -7.53
N GLU A 114 -9.31 9.75 -6.96
CA GLU A 114 -9.48 9.66 -5.51
C GLU A 114 -9.24 8.22 -5.07
N SER A 115 -8.25 8.03 -4.21
CA SER A 115 -7.85 6.70 -3.72
C SER A 115 -7.89 6.66 -2.20
N ARG A 116 -8.47 5.61 -1.66
CA ARG A 116 -8.42 5.32 -0.23
C ARG A 116 -7.14 4.55 0.10
N VAL A 117 -6.70 4.64 1.35
CA VAL A 117 -5.52 3.96 1.89
C VAL A 117 -5.90 3.14 3.11
N GLY A 118 -5.10 2.14 3.45
CA GLY A 118 -5.31 1.37 4.66
C GLY A 118 -4.85 2.13 5.90
N ILE A 119 -5.48 1.84 7.02
CA ILE A 119 -5.18 2.43 8.33
C ILE A 119 -4.96 1.32 9.34
N ILE A 120 -3.94 1.50 10.19
CA ILE A 120 -3.65 0.65 11.34
C ILE A 120 -3.88 1.48 12.61
N ASN A 121 -4.66 0.94 13.56
CA ASN A 121 -4.92 1.56 14.87
C ASN A 121 -5.40 3.02 14.74
N GLU A 122 -6.26 3.31 13.73
CA GLU A 122 -6.91 4.59 13.47
C GLU A 122 -5.96 5.76 13.10
N GLN A 123 -4.65 5.61 13.24
CA GLN A 123 -3.69 6.71 13.12
C GLN A 123 -2.67 6.50 11.99
N ASN A 124 -2.33 5.27 11.72
CA ASN A 124 -1.18 4.96 10.87
C ASN A 124 -1.63 4.49 9.49
N VAL A 125 -1.09 5.11 8.46
CA VAL A 125 -1.45 4.86 7.06
C VAL A 125 -0.49 3.86 6.43
N PHE A 126 -1.01 2.92 5.64
CA PHE A 126 -0.25 2.15 4.67
C PHE A 126 -0.86 2.30 3.28
N PHE A 127 0.00 2.55 2.31
CA PHE A 127 -0.40 2.76 0.91
C PHE A 127 -0.60 1.44 0.18
N SER A 128 0.30 0.48 0.39
CA SER A 128 0.30 -0.80 -0.31
C SER A 128 -0.22 -1.94 0.57
N TYR A 129 0.60 -2.49 1.44
CA TYR A 129 0.26 -3.59 2.34
C TYR A 129 1.09 -3.55 3.62
N CYS A 130 0.63 -4.26 4.62
CA CYS A 130 1.41 -4.63 5.80
C CYS A 130 1.42 -6.15 5.98
N GLN A 131 2.47 -6.64 6.63
CA GLN A 131 2.68 -8.04 6.94
C GLN A 131 2.69 -8.22 8.45
N ILE A 132 1.99 -9.23 8.95
CA ILE A 132 2.17 -9.72 10.31
C ILE A 132 3.28 -10.76 10.27
N ASP A 133 4.34 -10.55 11.06
CA ASP A 133 5.51 -11.41 11.10
C ASP A 133 5.36 -12.52 12.13
N PHE A 134 5.64 -13.75 11.67
CA PHE A 134 5.52 -14.97 12.47
C PHE A 134 6.86 -15.68 12.51
N ASP A 135 7.51 -15.74 13.68
CA ASP A 135 8.70 -16.56 13.90
C ASP A 135 8.39 -18.08 13.85
N LYS A 136 7.16 -18.44 14.16
CA LYS A 136 6.60 -19.81 14.08
C LYS A 136 5.09 -19.76 13.91
N PRO A 137 4.48 -20.82 13.37
CA PRO A 137 3.04 -20.90 13.25
C PRO A 137 2.33 -20.61 14.56
N THR A 138 1.47 -19.60 14.57
CA THR A 138 0.80 -19.09 15.78
C THR A 138 -0.70 -19.03 15.56
N SER A 139 -1.47 -19.44 16.57
CA SER A 139 -2.92 -19.24 16.58
C SER A 139 -3.23 -17.75 16.64
N ILE A 140 -4.06 -17.29 15.72
CA ILE A 140 -4.58 -15.93 15.67
C ILE A 140 -6.10 -15.95 15.67
N THR A 141 -6.68 -14.88 16.17
CA THR A 141 -8.10 -14.57 16.01
C THR A 141 -8.21 -13.31 15.19
N VAL A 142 -8.93 -13.39 14.09
CA VAL A 142 -9.29 -12.24 13.24
C VAL A 142 -10.77 -11.97 13.45
N GLU A 143 -11.08 -10.81 14.00
CA GLU A 143 -12.44 -10.33 14.23
C GLU A 143 -12.84 -9.43 13.07
N PHE A 144 -13.92 -9.77 12.40
CA PHE A 144 -14.62 -8.97 11.41
C PHE A 144 -15.92 -8.44 12.02
N GLU A 145 -16.62 -7.56 11.34
CA GLU A 145 -17.88 -7.00 11.85
C GLU A 145 -18.91 -8.09 12.24
N ASP A 146 -19.06 -9.11 11.38
CA ASP A 146 -20.12 -10.11 11.52
C ASP A 146 -19.63 -11.48 12.04
N TYR A 147 -18.32 -11.73 12.12
CA TYR A 147 -17.79 -13.05 12.50
C TYR A 147 -16.36 -13.03 13.02
N LEU A 148 -16.00 -14.11 13.69
CA LEU A 148 -14.64 -14.39 14.17
C LEU A 148 -14.03 -15.55 13.37
N LEU A 149 -12.78 -15.35 12.94
CA LEU A 149 -11.97 -16.39 12.32
C LEU A 149 -10.83 -16.77 13.26
N GLN A 150 -10.71 -18.03 13.61
CA GLN A 150 -9.58 -18.58 14.36
C GLN A 150 -8.79 -19.51 13.45
N ALA A 151 -7.51 -19.29 13.34
CA ALA A 151 -6.62 -20.11 12.53
C ALA A 151 -5.20 -20.14 13.09
N LYS A 152 -4.46 -21.21 12.76
CA LYS A 152 -3.02 -21.30 12.98
C LYS A 152 -2.33 -20.81 11.72
N ALA A 153 -1.84 -19.58 11.72
CA ALA A 153 -1.23 -18.94 10.57
C ALA A 153 0.30 -18.95 10.67
N ARG A 154 0.94 -18.93 9.50
CA ARG A 154 2.38 -18.74 9.30
C ARG A 154 2.70 -17.45 8.54
N GLU A 155 1.74 -16.92 7.79
CA GLU A 155 1.83 -15.65 7.09
C GLU A 155 0.46 -14.98 7.08
N LEU A 156 0.44 -13.67 7.26
CA LEU A 156 -0.76 -12.85 7.16
C LEU A 156 -0.41 -11.49 6.58
N TYR A 157 -1.09 -11.12 5.51
CA TYR A 157 -0.96 -9.85 4.83
C TYR A 157 -2.30 -9.12 4.82
N VAL A 158 -2.24 -7.81 5.05
CA VAL A 158 -3.38 -6.91 4.89
C VAL A 158 -3.00 -5.86 3.86
N ALA A 159 -3.72 -5.77 2.76
CA ALA A 159 -3.38 -4.93 1.62
C ALA A 159 -4.56 -4.08 1.14
N ASN A 160 -4.26 -2.88 0.64
CA ASN A 160 -5.24 -2.08 -0.08
C ASN A 160 -5.63 -2.73 -1.41
N ARG A 161 -4.69 -3.40 -2.02
CA ARG A 161 -4.87 -4.15 -3.26
C ARG A 161 -3.80 -5.22 -3.36
N PHE A 162 -4.21 -6.46 -3.59
CA PHE A 162 -3.28 -7.55 -3.82
C PHE A 162 -3.07 -7.79 -5.32
N PRO A 163 -1.82 -8.08 -5.78
CA PRO A 163 -1.56 -8.41 -7.18
C PRO A 163 -2.36 -9.63 -7.64
N GLY A 164 -2.83 -9.61 -8.89
CA GLY A 164 -3.56 -10.73 -9.47
C GLY A 164 -5.05 -10.82 -9.12
N LEU A 165 -5.53 -10.04 -8.16
CA LEU A 165 -6.93 -10.02 -7.80
C LEU A 165 -7.69 -8.89 -8.51
N PRO A 166 -8.89 -9.15 -9.05
CA PRO A 166 -9.73 -8.10 -9.60
C PRO A 166 -10.15 -7.13 -8.49
N LYS A 167 -9.97 -5.82 -8.72
CA LYS A 167 -10.45 -4.80 -7.79
C LYS A 167 -11.97 -4.72 -7.91
N LYS A 168 -12.69 -5.20 -6.90
CA LYS A 168 -14.15 -5.07 -6.85
C LYS A 168 -14.62 -3.84 -6.09
N ASP A 169 -14.03 -3.57 -4.92
CA ASP A 169 -14.52 -2.52 -4.02
C ASP A 169 -13.34 -1.75 -3.44
N PRO A 170 -13.22 -0.43 -3.70
CA PRO A 170 -12.15 0.40 -3.14
C PRO A 170 -12.31 0.66 -1.64
N SER A 171 -13.45 0.30 -1.04
CA SER A 171 -13.70 0.44 0.40
C SER A 171 -13.25 -0.78 1.21
N LYS A 172 -12.69 -1.82 0.58
CA LYS A 172 -12.31 -3.06 1.26
C LYS A 172 -10.82 -3.34 1.14
N LEU A 173 -10.24 -3.88 2.23
CA LEU A 173 -8.90 -4.44 2.27
C LEU A 173 -8.93 -5.88 1.78
N ASP A 174 -7.84 -6.30 1.13
CA ASP A 174 -7.56 -7.70 0.83
C ASP A 174 -6.75 -8.30 1.99
N ILE A 175 -7.26 -9.34 2.65
CA ILE A 175 -6.61 -10.05 3.74
C ILE A 175 -6.20 -11.42 3.21
N ILE A 176 -4.90 -11.71 3.23
CA ILE A 176 -4.35 -12.98 2.77
C ILE A 176 -3.69 -13.69 3.93
N MET A 177 -4.13 -14.90 4.19
CA MET A 177 -3.60 -15.73 5.25
C MET A 177 -3.13 -17.07 4.70
N LYS A 178 -1.92 -17.49 5.07
CA LYS A 178 -1.43 -18.85 4.87
C LYS A 178 -1.54 -19.64 6.17
N SER A 179 -2.34 -20.69 6.13
CA SER A 179 -2.56 -21.62 7.24
C SER A 179 -1.54 -22.75 7.23
N VAL A 180 -1.31 -23.36 8.40
CA VAL A 180 -0.41 -24.53 8.55
C VAL A 180 -1.18 -25.85 8.47
N ASP A 181 -2.50 -25.83 8.64
CA ASP A 181 -3.33 -27.03 8.72
C ASP A 181 -4.37 -27.06 7.61
N PRO A 182 -4.14 -27.83 6.53
CA PRO A 182 -5.16 -28.03 5.49
C PRO A 182 -6.38 -28.82 5.99
N LYS A 183 -6.31 -29.42 7.19
CA LYS A 183 -7.41 -30.22 7.79
C LYS A 183 -8.45 -29.41 8.56
N SER A 184 -8.34 -28.08 8.63
CA SER A 184 -9.43 -27.23 9.16
C SER A 184 -10.58 -27.02 8.16
N ASP A 185 -10.78 -27.97 7.25
CA ASP A 185 -11.84 -27.97 6.21
C ASP A 185 -13.28 -27.76 6.75
N THR A 186 -13.51 -28.05 8.01
CA THR A 186 -14.84 -27.87 8.62
C THR A 186 -15.20 -26.42 8.90
N LEU A 187 -14.24 -25.55 9.22
CA LEU A 187 -14.47 -24.12 9.43
C LEU A 187 -14.60 -23.35 8.12
N TRP A 188 -13.82 -23.73 7.11
CA TRP A 188 -13.85 -23.12 5.79
C TRP A 188 -15.11 -23.47 4.99
N GLY A 189 -15.65 -24.68 5.16
CA GLY A 189 -16.93 -25.07 4.58
C GLY A 189 -18.10 -24.22 5.11
N LYS A 190 -18.07 -23.85 6.39
CA LYS A 190 -19.06 -22.96 7.00
C LYS A 190 -18.86 -21.48 6.59
N LEU A 191 -17.62 -21.03 6.39
CA LEU A 191 -17.33 -19.68 5.91
C LEU A 191 -17.81 -19.45 4.48
N LYS A 192 -17.72 -20.47 3.61
CA LYS A 192 -18.23 -20.40 2.22
C LYS A 192 -19.71 -20.03 2.14
N SER A 193 -20.52 -20.43 3.13
CA SER A 193 -21.95 -20.17 3.15
C SER A 193 -22.34 -18.78 3.66
N PHE A 194 -21.46 -18.10 4.40
CA PHE A 194 -21.74 -16.80 5.01
C PHE A 194 -21.22 -15.60 4.20
N VAL A 195 -20.22 -15.78 3.35
CA VAL A 195 -19.59 -14.67 2.63
C VAL A 195 -20.03 -14.67 1.17
N SER A 196 -21.20 -14.14 0.91
CA SER A 196 -21.65 -13.84 -0.45
C SER A 196 -20.78 -12.72 -1.05
N GLY A 197 -19.78 -13.10 -1.83
CA GLY A 197 -18.91 -12.16 -2.55
C GLY A 197 -17.40 -12.37 -2.43
N THR A 198 -16.96 -13.40 -1.73
CA THR A 198 -15.53 -13.73 -1.61
C THR A 198 -15.10 -14.68 -2.72
N HIS A 199 -14.13 -14.26 -3.54
CA HIS A 199 -13.39 -15.18 -4.40
C HIS A 199 -12.28 -15.82 -3.57
N ILE A 200 -12.41 -17.11 -3.27
CA ILE A 200 -11.36 -17.93 -2.66
C ILE A 200 -10.49 -18.44 -3.79
N VAL A 201 -9.24 -17.98 -3.86
CA VAL A 201 -8.21 -18.61 -4.69
C VAL A 201 -7.77 -19.85 -3.93
N GLN A 202 -8.14 -21.02 -4.42
CA GLN A 202 -7.72 -22.30 -3.85
C GLN A 202 -6.33 -22.69 -4.34
N ASP A 203 -5.29 -22.08 -3.78
CA ASP A 203 -4.08 -22.84 -3.45
C ASP A 203 -4.32 -23.44 -2.06
N LEU A 204 -4.02 -24.70 -1.86
CA LEU A 204 -4.45 -25.52 -0.70
C LEU A 204 -4.17 -24.91 0.69
N ASP A 205 -3.34 -23.87 0.78
CA ASP A 205 -2.90 -23.21 2.01
C ASP A 205 -3.22 -21.72 2.12
N ILE A 206 -3.83 -21.09 1.10
CA ILE A 206 -4.04 -19.63 1.04
C ILE A 206 -5.52 -19.30 1.13
N SER A 207 -5.84 -18.40 2.04
CA SER A 207 -7.18 -17.86 2.21
C SER A 207 -7.19 -16.37 1.93
N LEU A 208 -8.15 -15.93 1.10
CA LEU A 208 -8.39 -14.53 0.81
C LEU A 208 -9.74 -14.12 1.39
N VAL A 209 -9.71 -13.08 2.21
CA VAL A 209 -10.92 -12.42 2.74
C VAL A 209 -10.88 -10.95 2.36
N ARG A 210 -12.04 -10.34 2.11
CA ARG A 210 -12.19 -8.89 1.89
C ARG A 210 -13.08 -8.28 2.95
N SER A 211 -12.59 -7.25 3.62
CA SER A 211 -13.32 -6.52 4.65
C SER A 211 -12.99 -5.03 4.62
N ASP A 212 -13.90 -4.20 5.04
CA ASP A 212 -13.69 -2.77 5.28
C ASP A 212 -12.96 -2.49 6.59
N GLY A 213 -13.05 -3.42 7.57
CA GLY A 213 -12.35 -3.38 8.82
C GLY A 213 -12.15 -4.76 9.44
N LEU A 214 -11.09 -4.89 10.23
CA LEU A 214 -10.79 -6.11 11.00
C LEU A 214 -9.92 -5.78 12.21
N ARG A 215 -9.96 -6.68 13.19
CA ARG A 215 -9.07 -6.65 14.35
C ARG A 215 -8.34 -7.98 14.48
N ILE A 216 -7.04 -7.94 14.71
CA ILE A 216 -6.21 -9.14 14.82
C ILE A 216 -5.71 -9.27 16.25
N PHE A 217 -5.95 -10.44 16.82
CA PHE A 217 -5.47 -10.85 18.14
C PHE A 217 -4.55 -12.06 18.03
N SER A 218 -3.59 -12.13 18.93
CA SER A 218 -2.70 -13.28 19.10
C SER A 218 -2.33 -13.46 20.56
N PRO A 219 -2.04 -14.69 21.02
CA PRO A 219 -1.66 -14.96 22.42
C PRO A 219 -0.39 -14.23 22.85
N ARG A 220 0.47 -13.89 21.90
CA ARG A 220 1.68 -13.07 22.08
C ARG A 220 1.65 -11.91 21.11
N GLN A 221 2.34 -10.84 21.42
CA GLN A 221 2.48 -9.72 20.50
C GLN A 221 3.29 -10.14 19.27
N LEU A 222 2.67 -10.04 18.08
CA LEU A 222 3.32 -10.26 16.80
C LEU A 222 3.66 -8.91 16.16
N PRO A 223 4.87 -8.76 15.59
CA PRO A 223 5.22 -7.54 14.87
C PRO A 223 4.38 -7.36 13.60
N ILE A 224 4.00 -6.13 13.33
CA ILE A 224 3.37 -5.70 12.08
C ILE A 224 4.41 -4.89 11.32
N LEU A 225 4.75 -5.36 10.12
CA LEU A 225 5.80 -4.79 9.31
C LEU A 225 5.21 -3.94 8.18
N LEU A 226 5.78 -2.76 7.99
CA LEU A 226 5.67 -1.94 6.78
C LEU A 226 7.07 -1.84 6.16
N ASP A 227 7.21 -2.24 4.91
CA ASP A 227 8.50 -2.24 4.19
C ASP A 227 9.63 -2.91 5.02
N GLY A 228 9.32 -4.08 5.63
CA GLY A 228 10.26 -4.85 6.46
C GLY A 228 10.61 -4.23 7.82
N ARG A 229 10.03 -3.10 8.19
CA ARG A 229 10.26 -2.43 9.49
C ARG A 229 9.09 -2.65 10.43
N VAL A 230 9.39 -2.94 11.69
CA VAL A 230 8.36 -3.06 12.73
C VAL A 230 7.70 -1.70 12.93
N PHE A 231 6.41 -1.64 12.66
CA PHE A 231 5.62 -0.43 12.72
C PHE A 231 4.62 -0.44 13.88
N ALA A 232 4.01 -1.59 14.14
CA ALA A 232 3.06 -1.82 15.20
C ALA A 232 3.18 -3.27 15.70
N LYS A 233 2.35 -3.64 16.68
CA LYS A 233 2.24 -5.01 17.19
C LYS A 233 0.78 -5.37 17.39
N THR A 234 0.47 -6.68 17.35
CA THR A 234 -0.85 -7.16 17.77
C THR A 234 -1.06 -6.98 19.29
N PRO A 235 -2.31 -6.77 19.77
CA PRO A 235 -3.53 -6.63 18.99
C PRO A 235 -3.55 -5.35 18.16
N ALA A 236 -4.13 -5.40 16.96
CA ALA A 236 -4.20 -4.26 16.07
C ALA A 236 -5.50 -4.24 15.28
N THR A 237 -6.00 -3.04 15.00
CA THR A 237 -7.15 -2.79 14.13
C THR A 237 -6.68 -2.33 12.76
N PHE A 238 -7.38 -2.80 11.73
CA PHE A 238 -7.15 -2.39 10.35
C PHE A 238 -8.45 -1.91 9.74
N GLY A 239 -8.37 -0.90 8.92
CA GLY A 239 -9.51 -0.36 8.22
C GLY A 239 -9.11 0.41 6.98
N VAL A 240 -10.10 0.89 6.24
CA VAL A 240 -9.91 1.76 5.08
C VAL A 240 -10.17 3.20 5.50
N SER A 241 -9.32 4.12 5.08
CA SER A 241 -9.48 5.53 5.35
C SER A 241 -10.80 6.08 4.79
N GLN A 242 -11.52 6.86 5.58
CA GLN A 242 -12.66 7.63 5.09
C GLN A 242 -12.22 8.81 4.18
N LYS A 243 -11.02 9.34 4.44
CA LYS A 243 -10.41 10.40 3.63
C LYS A 243 -9.65 9.77 2.46
N THR A 244 -9.54 10.51 1.37
CA THR A 244 -8.84 10.07 0.15
C THR A 244 -7.55 10.82 -0.08
N ILE A 245 -6.68 10.23 -0.88
CA ILE A 245 -5.55 10.90 -1.53
C ILE A 245 -5.86 11.11 -3.00
N ARG A 246 -5.42 12.21 -3.57
CA ARG A 246 -5.56 12.54 -5.00
C ARG A 246 -4.39 11.93 -5.77
N LEU A 247 -4.48 10.64 -6.08
CA LEU A 247 -3.41 9.84 -6.66
C LEU A 247 -3.35 10.00 -8.19
N ILE A 248 -2.15 10.20 -8.73
CA ILE A 248 -1.90 10.17 -10.17
C ILE A 248 -1.75 8.73 -10.62
N THR A 249 -2.59 8.31 -11.58
CA THR A 249 -2.61 6.94 -12.10
C THR A 249 -2.66 6.93 -13.63
N LYS A 250 -2.43 5.76 -14.23
CA LYS A 250 -2.56 5.57 -15.69
C LYS A 250 -3.98 5.87 -16.16
N ARG A 251 -4.10 6.41 -17.36
CA ARG A 251 -5.39 6.52 -18.06
C ARG A 251 -5.95 5.12 -18.31
N SER A 252 -7.10 4.79 -17.70
CA SER A 252 -7.83 3.58 -18.06
C SER A 252 -8.19 3.70 -19.55
N SER A 253 -7.64 2.81 -20.38
CA SER A 253 -8.26 2.56 -21.67
C SER A 253 -9.65 2.00 -21.35
N LYS A 254 -10.72 2.77 -21.64
CA LYS A 254 -12.05 2.17 -21.65
C LYS A 254 -11.96 1.00 -22.63
N SER A 255 -12.14 -0.22 -22.15
CA SER A 255 -12.46 -1.34 -23.03
C SER A 255 -13.70 -0.92 -23.82
N LYS A 256 -13.52 -0.76 -25.12
CA LYS A 256 -14.65 -0.69 -26.06
C LYS A 256 -15.38 -2.02 -26.03
#